data_cd9683c1544c75bed4fd29c4d6c617ed
#
_entry.id   cd9683c1544c75bed4fd29c4d6c617ed
#
_cell.length_a   1.000
_cell.length_b   1.000
_cell.length_c   1.000
_cell.angle_alpha   90.00
_cell.angle_beta   90.00
_cell.angle_gamma   90.00
#
_symmetry.space_group_name_H-M   'P 1'
#
loop_
_entity.id
_entity.type
_entity.pdbx_description
1 polymer ?
#
loop_
_entity_poly.entity_id
_entity_poly.type
_entity_poly.pdbx_seq_one_letter_code
_entity_poly.pdbx_strand_id
1 'polypeptide(L)'
;MLLFGTLSNTNFREILIFKSTAASAYISYLRESGEHEELIDTLFSLGKNDEAAMVEFMLASKKRQSDTKIQALKKCLISGFTDPMLSAENGYVKDYINLLERQIPIDLTDDQNAKVGGNNEIFVQFPKKASLIGQPLLTTLYYCCLYHYDLPKCSLAVDGDGRNRK
;
A
#
# COMPACT_ATOMS: atom_id res chain seq x y z
N MET A 1 -11.31 -23.66 23.02
CA MET A 1 -12.32 -22.80 22.36
C MET A 1 -13.53 -22.43 23.20
N LEU A 2 -13.71 -23.02 24.37
CA LEU A 2 -14.89 -22.76 25.26
C LEU A 2 -14.79 -21.44 26.07
N LEU A 3 -13.65 -20.78 26.13
CA LEU A 3 -13.46 -19.58 26.94
C LEU A 3 -13.89 -18.26 26.22
N PHE A 4 -14.05 -18.29 24.90
CA PHE A 4 -14.40 -17.13 24.09
C PHE A 4 -15.82 -16.57 24.33
N GLY A 5 -16.75 -17.41 24.73
CA GLY A 5 -18.15 -17.00 24.96
C GLY A 5 -18.46 -16.59 26.38
N THR A 6 -17.52 -16.73 27.32
CA THR A 6 -17.80 -16.58 28.74
C THR A 6 -17.06 -15.45 29.45
N LEU A 7 -16.01 -14.89 28.82
CA LEU A 7 -15.22 -13.79 29.36
C LEU A 7 -15.48 -12.50 28.61
N SER A 8 -15.48 -11.37 29.31
CA SER A 8 -15.45 -10.06 28.62
C SER A 8 -14.15 -9.93 27.83
N ASN A 9 -14.19 -9.24 26.68
CA ASN A 9 -13.01 -9.03 25.83
C ASN A 9 -11.80 -8.48 26.62
N THR A 10 -12.06 -7.63 27.62
CA THR A 10 -11.01 -7.03 28.46
C THR A 10 -10.31 -8.11 29.29
N ASN A 11 -11.06 -8.93 30.03
CA ASN A 11 -10.52 -10.00 30.87
C ASN A 11 -9.78 -11.06 30.05
N PHE A 12 -10.28 -11.33 28.83
CA PHE A 12 -9.65 -12.26 27.92
C PHE A 12 -8.29 -11.75 27.44
N ARG A 13 -8.19 -10.48 27.07
CA ARG A 13 -6.92 -9.83 26.66
C ARG A 13 -5.91 -9.80 27.81
N GLU A 14 -6.34 -9.53 29.04
CA GLU A 14 -5.48 -9.60 30.22
C GLU A 14 -4.88 -11.00 30.42
N ILE A 15 -5.69 -12.06 30.24
CA ILE A 15 -5.19 -13.44 30.34
C ILE A 15 -4.15 -13.72 29.24
N LEU A 16 -4.35 -13.22 28.01
CA LEU A 16 -3.40 -13.40 26.92
C LEU A 16 -2.04 -12.79 27.21
N ILE A 17 -2.00 -11.62 27.88
CA ILE A 17 -0.74 -10.96 28.26
C ILE A 17 0.11 -11.86 29.17
N PHE A 18 -0.51 -12.60 30.09
CA PHE A 18 0.19 -13.47 31.04
C PHE A 18 0.43 -14.92 30.52
N LYS A 19 -0.18 -15.31 29.40
CA LYS A 19 -0.12 -16.68 28.85
C LYS A 19 0.34 -16.65 27.38
N SER A 20 1.66 -16.60 27.16
CA SER A 20 2.26 -16.51 25.83
C SER A 20 1.83 -17.64 24.87
N THR A 21 1.68 -18.86 25.36
CA THR A 21 1.19 -19.99 24.54
C THR A 21 -0.26 -19.81 24.11
N ALA A 22 -1.12 -19.29 24.99
CA ALA A 22 -2.51 -19.00 24.66
C ALA A 22 -2.60 -17.83 23.67
N ALA A 23 -1.78 -16.80 23.86
CA ALA A 23 -1.67 -15.68 22.93
C ALA A 23 -1.26 -16.13 21.53
N SER A 24 -0.22 -16.97 21.42
CA SER A 24 0.22 -17.50 20.13
C SER A 24 -0.85 -18.36 19.44
N ALA A 25 -1.53 -19.20 20.19
CA ALA A 25 -2.64 -20.02 19.66
C ALA A 25 -3.81 -19.14 19.18
N TYR A 26 -4.12 -18.09 19.92
CA TYR A 26 -5.18 -17.16 19.56
C TYR A 26 -4.84 -16.33 18.31
N ILE A 27 -3.62 -15.82 18.21
CA ILE A 27 -3.12 -15.12 17.03
C ILE A 27 -3.21 -16.04 15.79
N SER A 28 -2.80 -17.30 15.90
CA SER A 28 -2.90 -18.27 14.81
C SER A 28 -4.36 -18.50 14.39
N TYR A 29 -5.26 -18.66 15.37
CA TYR A 29 -6.69 -18.76 15.10
C TYR A 29 -7.26 -17.56 14.36
N LEU A 30 -6.93 -16.32 14.79
CA LEU A 30 -7.39 -15.10 14.13
C LEU A 30 -6.86 -14.95 12.71
N ARG A 31 -5.61 -15.39 12.45
CA ARG A 31 -5.03 -15.42 11.10
C ARG A 31 -5.77 -16.40 10.19
N GLU A 32 -6.10 -17.58 10.69
CA GLU A 32 -6.81 -18.63 9.94
C GLU A 32 -8.28 -18.27 9.69
N SER A 33 -8.95 -17.68 10.69
CA SER A 33 -10.36 -17.26 10.58
C SER A 33 -10.55 -15.99 9.74
N GLY A 34 -9.46 -15.21 9.48
CA GLY A 34 -9.53 -13.97 8.71
C GLY A 34 -10.10 -12.77 9.50
N GLU A 35 -10.16 -12.88 10.83
CA GLU A 35 -10.62 -11.84 11.75
C GLU A 35 -9.53 -10.76 11.93
N HIS A 36 -9.27 -10.01 10.85
CA HIS A 36 -8.10 -9.12 10.77
C HIS A 36 -8.16 -7.93 11.74
N GLU A 37 -9.35 -7.36 12.00
CA GLU A 37 -9.50 -6.25 12.95
C GLU A 37 -9.13 -6.70 14.36
N GLU A 38 -9.71 -7.80 14.82
CA GLU A 38 -9.40 -8.36 16.13
C GLU A 38 -7.94 -8.83 16.24
N LEU A 39 -7.35 -9.32 15.13
CA LEU A 39 -5.94 -9.68 15.07
C LEU A 39 -5.05 -8.45 15.32
N ILE A 40 -5.33 -7.33 14.65
CA ILE A 40 -4.56 -6.09 14.80
C ILE A 40 -4.67 -5.57 16.23
N ASP A 41 -5.88 -5.50 16.78
CA ASP A 41 -6.13 -5.05 18.15
C ASP A 41 -5.44 -5.94 19.19
N THR A 42 -5.46 -7.26 18.96
CA THR A 42 -4.77 -8.22 19.81
C THR A 42 -3.26 -8.04 19.76
N LEU A 43 -2.69 -7.89 18.57
CA LEU A 43 -1.25 -7.67 18.40
C LEU A 43 -0.80 -6.38 19.07
N PHE A 44 -1.53 -5.27 18.92
CA PHE A 44 -1.22 -4.02 19.62
C PHE A 44 -1.31 -4.17 21.14
N SER A 45 -2.34 -4.84 21.65
CA SER A 45 -2.50 -5.05 23.11
C SER A 45 -1.41 -5.93 23.71
N LEU A 46 -0.79 -6.80 22.91
CA LEU A 46 0.35 -7.64 23.30
C LEU A 46 1.71 -6.97 23.07
N GLY A 47 1.74 -5.71 22.63
CA GLY A 47 2.97 -4.97 22.33
C GLY A 47 3.70 -5.44 21.07
N LYS A 48 3.04 -6.24 20.20
CA LYS A 48 3.57 -6.73 18.93
C LYS A 48 3.28 -5.74 17.79
N ASN A 49 3.78 -4.51 17.96
CA ASN A 49 3.46 -3.39 17.09
C ASN A 49 3.94 -3.59 15.65
N ASP A 50 5.09 -4.24 15.48
CA ASP A 50 5.66 -4.59 14.18
C ASP A 50 4.77 -5.58 13.40
N GLU A 51 4.32 -6.64 14.08
CA GLU A 51 3.40 -7.60 13.46
C GLU A 51 2.05 -6.95 13.11
N ALA A 52 1.51 -6.09 13.98
CA ALA A 52 0.27 -5.36 13.74
C ALA A 52 0.40 -4.42 12.53
N ALA A 53 1.48 -3.65 12.45
CA ALA A 53 1.77 -2.75 11.33
C ALA A 53 1.85 -3.51 9.99
N MET A 54 2.47 -4.69 9.98
CA MET A 54 2.56 -5.52 8.78
C MET A 54 1.21 -6.06 8.35
N VAL A 55 0.32 -6.44 9.29
CA VAL A 55 -1.05 -6.86 8.96
C VAL A 55 -1.85 -5.69 8.38
N GLU A 56 -1.80 -4.50 8.99
CA GLU A 56 -2.43 -3.29 8.47
C GLU A 56 -1.95 -2.97 7.04
N PHE A 57 -0.64 -2.99 6.81
CA PHE A 57 -0.05 -2.76 5.49
C PHE A 57 -0.53 -3.79 4.46
N MET A 58 -0.55 -5.06 4.82
CA MET A 58 -1.05 -6.13 3.94
C MET A 58 -2.50 -5.88 3.53
N LEU A 59 -3.36 -5.51 4.46
CA LEU A 59 -4.77 -5.21 4.19
C LEU A 59 -4.93 -3.94 3.33
N ALA A 60 -4.16 -2.90 3.62
CA ALA A 60 -4.15 -1.67 2.84
C ALA A 60 -3.71 -1.92 1.39
N SER A 61 -2.64 -2.72 1.20
CA SER A 61 -2.09 -3.03 -0.13
C SER A 61 -3.04 -3.87 -0.99
N LYS A 62 -3.92 -4.68 -0.39
CA LYS A 62 -4.93 -5.50 -1.10
C LYS A 62 -6.15 -4.71 -1.60
N LYS A 63 -6.33 -3.46 -1.19
CA LYS A 63 -7.47 -2.65 -1.67
C LYS A 63 -7.37 -2.43 -3.17
N ARG A 64 -8.50 -2.58 -3.87
CA ARG A 64 -8.55 -2.49 -5.34
C ARG A 64 -8.55 -1.05 -5.85
N GLN A 65 -9.31 -0.18 -5.17
CA GLN A 65 -9.43 1.22 -5.55
C GLN A 65 -8.19 1.99 -5.09
N SER A 66 -7.57 2.75 -5.98
CA SER A 66 -6.32 3.47 -5.73
C SER A 66 -6.42 4.48 -4.60
N ASP A 67 -7.50 5.27 -4.58
CA ASP A 67 -7.70 6.29 -3.55
C ASP A 67 -7.87 5.66 -2.17
N THR A 68 -8.70 4.62 -2.06
CA THR A 68 -8.89 3.90 -0.79
C THR A 68 -7.62 3.16 -0.34
N LYS A 69 -6.82 2.69 -1.29
CA LYS A 69 -5.51 2.09 -1.01
C LYS A 69 -4.55 3.13 -0.44
N ILE A 70 -4.41 4.28 -1.09
CA ILE A 70 -3.54 5.37 -0.64
C ILE A 70 -3.96 5.87 0.75
N GLN A 71 -5.25 6.09 0.98
CA GLN A 71 -5.76 6.51 2.29
C GLN A 71 -5.46 5.48 3.38
N ALA A 72 -5.65 4.19 3.09
CA ALA A 72 -5.33 3.13 4.03
C ALA A 72 -3.82 3.03 4.32
N LEU A 73 -2.96 3.16 3.29
CA LEU A 73 -1.51 3.18 3.48
C LEU A 73 -1.05 4.41 4.29
N LYS A 74 -1.62 5.59 4.05
CA LYS A 74 -1.35 6.78 4.86
C LYS A 74 -1.78 6.58 6.31
N LYS A 75 -2.91 5.91 6.55
CA LYS A 75 -3.34 5.55 7.91
C LYS A 75 -2.32 4.63 8.58
N CYS A 76 -1.81 3.59 7.89
CA CYS A 76 -0.79 2.69 8.43
C CYS A 76 0.48 3.44 8.88
N LEU A 77 0.91 4.48 8.14
CA LEU A 77 2.07 5.29 8.54
C LEU A 77 1.88 6.00 9.88
N ILE A 78 0.63 6.36 10.20
CA ILE A 78 0.29 7.08 11.43
C ILE A 78 0.06 6.12 12.61
N SER A 79 -0.54 4.95 12.35
CA SER A 79 -0.90 3.97 13.38
C SER A 79 0.23 3.00 13.72
N GLY A 80 0.78 2.33 12.71
CA GLY A 80 1.65 1.16 12.89
C GLY A 80 3.14 1.46 12.72
N PHE A 81 3.51 2.29 11.74
CA PHE A 81 4.92 2.55 11.40
C PHE A 81 5.53 3.75 12.16
N THR A 82 5.08 4.01 13.37
CA THR A 82 5.60 5.08 14.23
C THR A 82 6.78 4.62 15.08
N ASP A 83 6.99 3.32 15.23
CA ASP A 83 8.10 2.76 15.98
C ASP A 83 9.43 3.08 15.29
N PRO A 84 10.45 3.62 15.99
CA PRO A 84 11.79 3.85 15.43
C PRO A 84 12.43 2.61 14.82
N MET A 85 12.10 1.42 15.32
CA MET A 85 12.59 0.14 14.77
C MET A 85 12.05 -0.14 13.35
N LEU A 86 10.92 0.46 12.99
CA LEU A 86 10.28 0.33 11.66
C LEU A 86 10.54 1.55 10.75
N SER A 87 11.61 2.30 11.02
CA SER A 87 11.92 3.54 10.26
C SER A 87 12.21 3.26 8.77
N ALA A 88 12.87 2.15 8.47
CA ALA A 88 13.12 1.73 7.08
C ALA A 88 11.82 1.36 6.36
N GLU A 89 10.99 0.55 6.98
CA GLU A 89 9.67 0.14 6.48
C GLU A 89 8.76 1.35 6.28
N ASN A 90 8.77 2.30 7.21
CA ASN A 90 8.07 3.58 7.06
C ASN A 90 8.52 4.32 5.79
N GLY A 91 9.83 4.35 5.51
CA GLY A 91 10.40 4.89 4.28
C GLY A 91 9.84 4.19 3.03
N TYR A 92 9.88 2.86 3.00
CA TYR A 92 9.36 2.08 1.87
C TYR A 92 7.86 2.28 1.63
N VAL A 93 7.06 2.38 2.69
CA VAL A 93 5.62 2.65 2.55
C VAL A 93 5.38 4.06 1.99
N LYS A 94 6.15 5.07 2.41
CA LYS A 94 6.10 6.42 1.84
C LYS A 94 6.45 6.43 0.36
N ASP A 95 7.52 5.74 -0.02
CA ASP A 95 7.94 5.65 -1.43
C ASP A 95 6.89 4.93 -2.27
N TYR A 96 6.26 3.89 -1.73
CA TYR A 96 5.16 3.22 -2.41
C TYR A 96 3.94 4.10 -2.60
N ILE A 97 3.56 4.90 -1.60
CA ILE A 97 2.48 5.89 -1.72
C ILE A 97 2.83 6.92 -2.79
N ASN A 98 4.04 7.49 -2.76
CA ASN A 98 4.50 8.45 -3.74
C ASN A 98 4.47 7.87 -5.16
N LEU A 99 4.85 6.61 -5.34
CA LEU A 99 4.78 5.92 -6.62
C LEU A 99 3.33 5.81 -7.12
N LEU A 100 2.40 5.38 -6.26
CA LEU A 100 0.97 5.27 -6.60
C LEU A 100 0.37 6.64 -6.98
N GLU A 101 0.68 7.68 -6.21
CA GLU A 101 0.20 9.04 -6.47
C GLU A 101 0.71 9.60 -7.80
N ARG A 102 1.89 9.18 -8.26
CA ARG A 102 2.43 9.54 -9.58
C ARG A 102 1.84 8.70 -10.71
N GLN A 103 1.56 7.43 -10.48
CA GLN A 103 0.98 6.54 -11.48
C GLN A 103 -0.45 6.92 -11.87
N ILE A 104 -1.26 7.36 -10.91
CA ILE A 104 -2.69 7.67 -11.12
C ILE A 104 -2.91 8.73 -12.22
N PRO A 105 -2.32 9.93 -12.17
CA PRO A 105 -2.54 10.95 -13.20
C PRO A 105 -2.01 10.52 -14.57
N ILE A 106 -0.91 9.78 -14.63
CA ILE A 106 -0.37 9.25 -15.89
C ILE A 106 -1.37 8.27 -16.49
N ASP A 107 -1.82 7.29 -15.71
CA ASP A 107 -2.74 6.24 -16.15
C ASP A 107 -4.06 6.82 -16.66
N LEU A 108 -4.63 7.79 -15.94
CA LEU A 108 -5.87 8.47 -16.33
C LEU A 108 -5.72 9.29 -17.62
N THR A 109 -4.60 10.02 -17.75
CA THR A 109 -4.33 10.81 -18.96
C THR A 109 -4.18 9.93 -20.18
N ASP A 110 -3.46 8.82 -20.04
CA ASP A 110 -3.22 7.89 -21.14
C ASP A 110 -4.48 7.12 -21.52
N ASP A 111 -5.35 6.79 -20.57
CA ASP A 111 -6.66 6.22 -20.84
C ASP A 111 -7.57 7.19 -21.61
N GLN A 112 -7.49 8.48 -21.29
CA GLN A 112 -8.22 9.52 -22.03
C GLN A 112 -7.68 9.67 -23.45
N ASN A 113 -6.36 9.75 -23.61
CA ASN A 113 -5.70 9.87 -24.91
C ASN A 113 -5.98 8.65 -25.81
N ALA A 114 -5.97 7.45 -25.24
CA ALA A 114 -6.30 6.23 -25.97
C ALA A 114 -7.76 6.19 -26.45
N LYS A 115 -8.71 6.75 -25.68
CA LYS A 115 -10.14 6.80 -26.05
C LYS A 115 -10.45 7.85 -27.11
N VAL A 116 -9.78 9.00 -27.07
CA VAL A 116 -10.01 10.12 -28.01
C VAL A 116 -9.39 9.86 -29.39
N GLY A 117 -8.64 8.75 -29.57
CA GLY A 117 -7.96 8.45 -30.81
C GLY A 117 -6.90 9.50 -31.13
N GLY A 118 -6.29 10.08 -30.08
CA GLY A 118 -5.32 11.18 -30.20
C GLY A 118 -4.12 10.78 -31.06
N ASN A 119 -3.52 11.74 -31.72
CA ASN A 119 -2.42 11.65 -32.69
C ASN A 119 -1.10 11.09 -32.13
N ASN A 120 -1.14 10.29 -31.07
CA ASN A 120 0.05 9.68 -30.53
C ASN A 120 0.27 8.33 -31.24
N GLU A 121 1.11 8.35 -32.25
CA GLU A 121 1.48 7.16 -33.05
C GLU A 121 1.92 5.98 -32.20
N ILE A 122 2.52 6.25 -31.04
CA ILE A 122 2.98 5.20 -30.10
C ILE A 122 1.81 4.41 -29.54
N PHE A 123 0.69 5.05 -29.17
CA PHE A 123 -0.51 4.34 -28.66
C PHE A 123 -1.23 3.57 -29.78
N VAL A 124 -1.06 3.98 -31.05
CA VAL A 124 -1.56 3.21 -32.20
C VAL A 124 -0.70 1.97 -32.41
N GLN A 125 0.61 2.11 -32.35
CA GLN A 125 1.57 1.02 -32.56
C GLN A 125 1.61 0.05 -31.36
N PHE A 126 1.54 0.59 -30.14
CA PHE A 126 1.57 -0.16 -28.88
C PHE A 126 0.35 0.21 -28.02
N PRO A 127 -0.83 -0.38 -28.28
CA PRO A 127 -2.02 -0.07 -27.50
C PRO A 127 -1.83 -0.40 -26.01
N LYS A 128 -2.25 0.52 -25.14
CA LYS A 128 -2.26 0.30 -23.71
C LYS A 128 -3.21 -0.86 -23.37
N LYS A 129 -2.68 -1.93 -22.79
CA LYS A 129 -3.43 -3.15 -22.46
C LYS A 129 -3.74 -3.32 -20.97
N ALA A 130 -3.05 -2.58 -20.09
CA ALA A 130 -3.18 -2.73 -18.66
C ALA A 130 -2.97 -1.37 -17.95
N SER A 131 -3.50 -1.25 -16.74
CA SER A 131 -3.28 -0.10 -15.88
C SER A 131 -1.84 -0.06 -15.38
N LEU A 132 -1.28 1.15 -15.31
CA LEU A 132 0.02 1.43 -14.70
C LEU A 132 -0.05 1.39 -13.18
N ILE A 133 -1.24 1.63 -12.60
CA ILE A 133 -1.43 1.77 -11.16
C ILE A 133 -1.09 0.47 -10.44
N GLY A 134 -0.18 0.58 -9.46
CA GLY A 134 0.27 -0.55 -8.65
C GLY A 134 1.39 -1.37 -9.29
N GLN A 135 1.90 -0.97 -10.44
CA GLN A 135 3.07 -1.59 -11.05
C GLN A 135 4.36 -1.20 -10.30
N PRO A 136 5.39 -2.06 -10.30
CA PRO A 136 6.70 -1.73 -9.73
C PRO A 136 7.32 -0.49 -10.37
N LEU A 137 8.22 0.16 -9.63
CA LEU A 137 8.94 1.35 -10.10
C LEU A 137 9.64 1.11 -11.45
N LEU A 138 10.31 -0.02 -11.61
CA LEU A 138 11.00 -0.36 -12.86
C LEU A 138 10.04 -0.43 -14.04
N THR A 139 8.88 -1.06 -13.86
CA THR A 139 7.83 -1.13 -14.89
C THR A 139 7.30 0.26 -15.21
N THR A 140 7.09 1.10 -14.18
CA THR A 140 6.65 2.48 -14.34
C THR A 140 7.65 3.31 -15.14
N LEU A 141 8.94 3.21 -14.83
CA LEU A 141 10.00 3.90 -15.56
C LEU A 141 10.05 3.44 -17.03
N TYR A 142 10.00 2.13 -17.26
CA TYR A 142 9.98 1.58 -18.63
C TYR A 142 8.77 2.07 -19.41
N TYR A 143 7.59 2.07 -18.80
CA TYR A 143 6.37 2.60 -19.38
C TYR A 143 6.52 4.08 -19.77
N CYS A 144 7.04 4.90 -18.86
CA CYS A 144 7.24 6.32 -19.12
C CYS A 144 8.29 6.57 -20.23
N CYS A 145 9.36 5.78 -20.28
CA CYS A 145 10.33 5.85 -21.38
C CYS A 145 9.69 5.48 -22.72
N LEU A 146 8.82 4.48 -22.76
CA LEU A 146 8.19 4.03 -23.99
C LEU A 146 7.17 5.04 -24.51
N TYR A 147 6.28 5.54 -23.64
CA TYR A 147 5.13 6.33 -24.04
C TYR A 147 5.32 7.84 -23.92
N HIS A 148 6.30 8.29 -23.11
CA HIS A 148 6.45 9.71 -22.74
C HIS A 148 7.86 10.29 -22.96
N TYR A 149 8.78 9.55 -23.56
CA TYR A 149 10.17 9.97 -23.73
C TYR A 149 10.30 11.32 -24.46
N ASP A 150 9.48 11.53 -25.49
CA ASP A 150 9.53 12.74 -26.31
C ASP A 150 8.53 13.83 -25.87
N LEU A 151 7.77 13.58 -24.77
CA LEU A 151 6.78 14.56 -24.30
C LEU A 151 7.40 15.52 -23.27
N PRO A 152 7.46 16.84 -23.56
CA PRO A 152 8.09 17.83 -22.69
C PRO A 152 7.36 18.06 -21.35
N LYS A 153 6.23 17.42 -21.11
CA LYS A 153 5.38 17.60 -19.92
C LYS A 153 5.03 16.27 -19.23
N CYS A 154 5.88 15.27 -19.27
CA CYS A 154 5.66 14.09 -18.43
C CYS A 154 5.81 14.47 -16.95
N SER A 155 4.80 14.20 -16.13
CA SER A 155 4.80 14.53 -14.69
C SER A 155 5.95 13.89 -13.90
N LEU A 156 6.61 12.88 -14.45
CA LEU A 156 7.84 12.28 -13.90
C LEU A 156 9.11 13.07 -14.27
N ALA A 157 9.08 13.92 -15.30
CA ALA A 157 10.23 14.71 -15.73
C ALA A 157 10.43 16.00 -14.91
N VAL A 158 9.47 16.36 -14.04
CA VAL A 158 9.46 17.66 -13.35
C VAL A 158 10.37 17.68 -12.11
N ASP A 159 10.74 16.54 -11.53
CA ASP A 159 11.54 16.49 -10.31
C ASP A 159 13.04 16.22 -10.54
N GLY A 160 13.45 16.09 -11.76
CA GLY A 160 14.86 15.97 -12.16
C GLY A 160 15.45 17.33 -12.56
N ASP A 161 15.98 18.03 -11.55
CA ASP A 161 16.91 19.14 -11.70
C ASP A 161 16.45 20.33 -12.58
N GLY A 162 16.05 21.41 -11.90
CA GLY A 162 15.70 22.71 -12.51
C GLY A 162 16.83 23.40 -13.28
N ARG A 163 17.55 22.68 -14.13
CA ARG A 163 18.51 23.24 -15.08
C ARG A 163 17.90 23.30 -16.48
N ASN A 164 17.38 24.46 -16.78
CA ASN A 164 17.13 24.92 -18.16
C ASN A 164 18.23 24.43 -19.10
N ARG A 165 17.90 23.52 -20.01
CA ARG A 165 18.67 23.42 -21.27
C ARG A 165 18.09 24.47 -22.24
N LYS A 166 18.86 25.54 -22.42
CA LYS A 166 18.72 26.43 -23.56
C LYS A 166 19.11 25.70 -24.81
#